data_3a5bbfc5461fd285a9ad12d8cf534aac
#
_entry.id   3a5bbfc5461fd285a9ad12d8cf534aac
#
_cell.length_a   1.000
_cell.length_b   1.000
_cell.length_c   1.000
_cell.angle_alpha   90.00
_cell.angle_beta   90.00
_cell.angle_gamma   90.00
#
_symmetry.space_group_name_H-M   'P 1'
#
loop_
_entity.id
_entity.type
_entity.pdbx_description
1 polymer ?
#
loop_
_entity_poly.entity_id
_entity_poly.type
_entity_poly.pdbx_seq_one_letter_code
_entity_poly.pdbx_strand_id
1 'polypeptide(L)'
;WKYNDKVYYGDIAASNVYSRQPFAFSTLPTSGCDLSFVVLNDIHGRADYMAGLCRPIDFAQIDFVAFNGDMSNSTESPEQLYRDFIDASVGAFASETPILYNRGNHETRGIYADHLPEYFPKVGGNYYKLYMAGSVAVLLLDCGEDKPDSDIEYGGLGAYDAYREEEAAWLRETVASEEFRNASARIVLLHIPLGNGTWHGNIHLEELFLPILNDADIDVMLSGHTHRYSFHPANDKVRFPVLVNDNASLLKCDVGDGKITARIYGPEGTVTHSHEFPLK
;
A
#
# COMPACT_ATOMS: atom_id res chain seq x y z
N TRP A 1 3.57 -24.01 -15.34
CA TRP A 1 4.65 -24.71 -16.08
C TRP A 1 4.81 -26.10 -15.52
N LYS A 2 4.73 -27.12 -16.36
CA LYS A 2 5.02 -28.48 -15.93
C LYS A 2 6.45 -28.79 -16.39
N TYR A 3 7.38 -28.96 -15.46
CA TYR A 3 8.70 -29.49 -15.77
C TYR A 3 8.60 -31.02 -15.84
N ASN A 4 9.14 -31.59 -16.91
CA ASN A 4 9.48 -33.00 -16.89
C ASN A 4 10.87 -33.14 -16.27
N ASP A 5 10.97 -33.88 -15.19
CA ASP A 5 12.26 -34.18 -14.52
C ASP A 5 13.23 -34.95 -15.41
N LYS A 6 12.75 -35.49 -16.52
CA LYS A 6 13.53 -36.20 -17.53
C LYS A 6 13.14 -35.74 -18.92
N VAL A 7 14.11 -35.21 -19.64
CA VAL A 7 13.99 -34.96 -21.08
C VAL A 7 14.40 -36.26 -21.80
N TYR A 8 13.42 -36.93 -22.39
CA TYR A 8 13.73 -38.06 -23.28
C TYR A 8 13.86 -37.55 -24.71
N TYR A 9 14.68 -38.25 -25.50
CA TYR A 9 14.85 -37.96 -26.91
C TYR A 9 13.49 -38.02 -27.61
N GLY A 10 13.04 -36.87 -28.12
CA GLY A 10 11.72 -36.73 -28.75
C GLY A 10 10.63 -36.13 -27.84
N ASP A 11 10.88 -36.01 -26.52
CA ASP A 11 9.99 -35.27 -25.63
C ASP A 11 10.33 -33.77 -25.66
N ILE A 12 9.58 -33.03 -26.42
CA ILE A 12 9.58 -31.57 -26.32
C ILE A 12 8.71 -31.22 -25.12
N ALA A 13 9.27 -30.54 -24.14
CA ALA A 13 8.50 -29.93 -23.08
C ALA A 13 7.56 -28.90 -23.70
N ALA A 14 6.37 -29.34 -24.14
CA ALA A 14 5.34 -28.45 -24.57
C ALA A 14 4.80 -27.74 -23.33
N SER A 15 4.78 -26.42 -23.34
CA SER A 15 4.01 -25.69 -22.37
C SER A 15 2.54 -26.08 -22.55
N ASN A 16 1.91 -26.60 -21.49
CA ASN A 16 0.47 -26.82 -21.47
C ASN A 16 -0.27 -25.48 -21.26
N VAL A 17 0.22 -24.41 -21.83
CA VAL A 17 -0.51 -23.16 -21.92
C VAL A 17 -1.58 -23.39 -22.98
N TYR A 18 -2.71 -23.92 -22.55
CA TYR A 18 -3.90 -23.84 -23.36
C TYR A 18 -4.19 -22.35 -23.52
N SER A 19 -4.37 -21.91 -24.77
CA SER A 19 -4.68 -20.55 -25.11
C SER A 19 -6.04 -20.16 -24.50
N ARG A 20 -6.03 -19.74 -23.24
CA ARG A 20 -7.04 -18.84 -22.71
C ARG A 20 -6.78 -17.47 -23.33
N GLN A 21 -7.79 -16.63 -23.35
CA GLN A 21 -7.55 -15.22 -23.63
C GLN A 21 -6.35 -14.76 -22.80
N PRO A 22 -5.34 -14.10 -23.41
CA PRO A 22 -4.20 -13.61 -22.66
C PRO A 22 -4.68 -12.61 -21.60
N PHE A 23 -4.07 -12.63 -20.44
CA PHE A 23 -4.23 -11.55 -19.47
C PHE A 23 -3.65 -10.27 -20.05
N ALA A 24 -4.33 -9.16 -19.85
CA ALA A 24 -3.88 -7.83 -20.24
C ALA A 24 -3.73 -6.94 -19.01
N PHE A 25 -2.69 -6.14 -18.97
CA PHE A 25 -2.51 -5.13 -17.94
C PHE A 25 -2.01 -3.83 -18.55
N SER A 26 -2.24 -2.73 -17.88
CA SER A 26 -1.66 -1.43 -18.21
C SER A 26 -0.57 -1.07 -17.22
N THR A 27 0.48 -0.42 -17.71
CA THR A 27 1.48 0.22 -16.85
C THR A 27 0.89 1.50 -16.25
N LEU A 28 1.50 2.01 -15.19
CA LEU A 28 1.14 3.34 -14.67
C LEU A 28 1.22 4.39 -15.77
N PRO A 29 0.35 5.41 -15.76
CA PRO A 29 0.41 6.52 -16.70
C PRO A 29 1.80 7.16 -16.70
N THR A 30 2.28 7.55 -17.88
CA THR A 30 3.58 8.24 -18.04
C THR A 30 3.43 9.75 -18.21
N SER A 31 2.20 10.25 -18.32
CA SER A 31 1.89 11.67 -18.48
C SER A 31 0.45 11.96 -18.02
N GLY A 32 0.16 13.24 -17.78
CA GLY A 32 -1.15 13.65 -17.28
C GLY A 32 -1.27 13.54 -15.76
N CYS A 33 -2.41 13.96 -15.22
CA CYS A 33 -2.70 13.93 -13.79
C CYS A 33 -3.93 13.07 -13.45
N ASP A 34 -4.56 12.44 -14.43
CA ASP A 34 -5.70 11.56 -14.18
C ASP A 34 -5.20 10.21 -13.67
N LEU A 35 -5.69 9.81 -12.51
CA LEU A 35 -5.30 8.57 -11.85
C LEU A 35 -6.47 8.03 -11.05
N SER A 36 -6.77 6.74 -11.17
CA SER A 36 -7.77 6.06 -10.35
C SER A 36 -7.17 4.84 -9.67
N PHE A 37 -7.26 4.78 -8.36
CA PHE A 37 -6.72 3.65 -7.62
C PHE A 37 -7.57 3.26 -6.41
N VAL A 38 -7.36 2.05 -5.95
CA VAL A 38 -8.03 1.48 -4.78
C VAL A 38 -7.00 1.24 -3.68
N VAL A 39 -7.39 1.49 -2.42
CA VAL A 39 -6.59 1.16 -1.24
C VAL A 39 -7.34 0.12 -0.40
N LEU A 40 -6.66 -0.96 -0.09
CA LEU A 40 -7.07 -2.01 0.84
C LEU A 40 -6.07 -2.06 1.99
N ASN A 41 -6.56 -2.13 3.20
CA ASN A 41 -5.75 -2.18 4.42
C ASN A 41 -6.44 -3.05 5.47
N ASP A 42 -5.69 -3.53 6.46
CA ASP A 42 -6.21 -4.24 7.64
C ASP A 42 -7.14 -5.42 7.29
N ILE A 43 -6.79 -6.16 6.26
CA ILE A 43 -7.55 -7.35 5.83
C ILE A 43 -7.38 -8.50 6.83
N HIS A 44 -6.19 -8.66 7.41
CA HIS A 44 -5.93 -9.65 8.45
C HIS A 44 -6.37 -11.07 8.07
N GLY A 45 -6.05 -11.50 6.84
CA GLY A 45 -6.35 -12.83 6.35
C GLY A 45 -7.82 -13.11 6.02
N ARG A 46 -8.68 -12.08 5.98
CA ARG A 46 -10.11 -12.21 5.64
C ARG A 46 -10.34 -12.19 4.13
N ALA A 47 -9.75 -13.16 3.42
CA ALA A 47 -9.72 -13.23 1.96
C ALA A 47 -11.13 -13.10 1.31
N ASP A 48 -12.12 -13.86 1.80
CA ASP A 48 -13.49 -13.81 1.27
C ASP A 48 -14.16 -12.44 1.49
N TYR A 49 -13.85 -11.80 2.62
CA TYR A 49 -14.33 -10.47 2.94
C TYR A 49 -13.74 -9.44 1.98
N MET A 50 -12.42 -9.48 1.76
CA MET A 50 -11.73 -8.63 0.79
C MET A 50 -12.31 -8.81 -0.63
N ALA A 51 -12.51 -10.06 -1.07
CA ALA A 51 -13.14 -10.33 -2.36
C ALA A 51 -14.56 -9.74 -2.44
N GLY A 52 -15.31 -9.76 -1.33
CA GLY A 52 -16.61 -9.13 -1.21
C GLY A 52 -16.55 -7.61 -1.39
N LEU A 53 -15.59 -6.94 -0.75
CA LEU A 53 -15.36 -5.49 -0.87
C LEU A 53 -15.00 -5.08 -2.31
N CYS A 54 -14.32 -5.94 -3.05
CA CYS A 54 -13.91 -5.67 -4.43
C CYS A 54 -15.06 -5.75 -5.45
N ARG A 55 -16.15 -6.46 -5.16
CA ARG A 55 -17.24 -6.71 -6.13
C ARG A 55 -17.87 -5.47 -6.77
N PRO A 56 -18.09 -4.34 -6.06
CA PRO A 56 -18.71 -3.15 -6.65
C PRO A 56 -17.76 -2.32 -7.51
N ILE A 57 -16.47 -2.66 -7.57
CA ILE A 57 -15.45 -1.89 -8.28
C ILE A 57 -15.25 -2.44 -9.69
N ASP A 58 -15.31 -1.55 -10.68
CA ASP A 58 -14.87 -1.86 -12.05
C ASP A 58 -13.35 -1.68 -12.15
N PHE A 59 -12.62 -2.77 -11.97
CA PHE A 59 -11.16 -2.75 -12.00
C PHE A 59 -10.56 -2.45 -13.39
N ALA A 60 -11.33 -2.51 -14.45
CA ALA A 60 -10.89 -2.06 -15.77
C ALA A 60 -10.66 -0.53 -15.83
N GLN A 61 -11.19 0.21 -14.85
CA GLN A 61 -11.01 1.66 -14.69
C GLN A 61 -10.02 2.02 -13.58
N ILE A 62 -9.29 1.05 -13.05
CA ILE A 62 -8.35 1.21 -11.94
C ILE A 62 -6.93 1.03 -12.44
N ASP A 63 -6.08 2.03 -12.22
CA ASP A 63 -4.67 1.99 -12.64
C ASP A 63 -3.83 1.07 -11.76
N PHE A 64 -4.12 1.02 -10.45
CA PHE A 64 -3.50 0.09 -9.51
C PHE A 64 -4.34 -0.10 -8.23
N VAL A 65 -4.05 -1.18 -7.53
CA VAL A 65 -4.52 -1.39 -6.15
C VAL A 65 -3.35 -1.23 -5.20
N ALA A 66 -3.48 -0.38 -4.18
CA ALA A 66 -2.51 -0.28 -3.11
C ALA A 66 -2.94 -1.19 -1.95
N PHE A 67 -2.08 -2.13 -1.57
CA PHE A 67 -2.16 -2.75 -0.26
C PHE A 67 -1.45 -1.85 0.73
N ASN A 68 -2.19 -1.27 1.65
CA ASN A 68 -1.64 -0.32 2.61
C ASN A 68 -1.54 -0.92 4.02
N GLY A 69 -0.95 -2.11 4.08
CA GLY A 69 -0.58 -2.80 5.31
C GLY A 69 -1.63 -3.70 5.92
N ASP A 70 -1.16 -4.60 6.75
CA ASP A 70 -1.93 -5.54 7.57
C ASP A 70 -2.87 -6.44 6.74
N MET A 71 -2.35 -6.96 5.62
CA MET A 71 -3.08 -7.91 4.79
C MET A 71 -3.20 -9.28 5.46
N SER A 72 -2.21 -9.65 6.28
CA SER A 72 -2.20 -10.83 7.16
C SER A 72 -1.98 -10.43 8.62
N ASN A 73 -2.28 -11.33 9.57
CA ASN A 73 -1.97 -11.11 10.99
C ASN A 73 -0.47 -11.29 11.32
N SER A 74 0.19 -12.15 10.57
CA SER A 74 1.63 -12.44 10.62
C SER A 74 2.00 -13.18 9.33
N THR A 75 3.27 -13.29 9.03
CA THR A 75 3.77 -14.00 7.84
C THR A 75 4.45 -15.30 8.28
N GLU A 76 3.72 -16.42 8.21
CA GLU A 76 4.18 -17.71 8.74
C GLU A 76 4.62 -18.68 7.66
N SER A 77 4.04 -18.62 6.46
CA SER A 77 4.37 -19.50 5.34
C SER A 77 3.87 -18.94 4.01
N PRO A 78 4.39 -19.45 2.87
CA PRO A 78 3.85 -19.15 1.56
C PRO A 78 2.36 -19.45 1.42
N GLU A 79 1.93 -20.61 1.88
CA GLU A 79 0.55 -21.08 1.78
C GLU A 79 -0.41 -20.15 2.53
N GLN A 80 0.07 -19.56 3.63
CA GLN A 80 -0.70 -18.57 4.36
C GLN A 80 -0.90 -17.29 3.56
N LEU A 81 0.14 -16.74 2.93
CA LEU A 81 0.04 -15.54 2.11
C LEU A 81 -0.97 -15.73 0.96
N TYR A 82 -0.91 -16.88 0.28
CA TYR A 82 -1.87 -17.21 -0.78
C TYR A 82 -3.29 -17.28 -0.24
N ARG A 83 -3.52 -18.01 0.85
CA ARG A 83 -4.84 -18.18 1.47
C ARG A 83 -5.39 -16.85 2.01
N ASP A 84 -4.54 -16.04 2.65
CA ASP A 84 -4.96 -14.85 3.39
C ASP A 84 -5.40 -13.71 2.48
N PHE A 85 -4.76 -13.55 1.31
CA PHE A 85 -5.13 -12.46 0.39
C PHE A 85 -4.69 -12.63 -1.07
N ILE A 86 -3.60 -13.36 -1.40
CA ILE A 86 -3.08 -13.39 -2.77
C ILE A 86 -4.08 -14.05 -3.73
N ASP A 87 -4.59 -15.25 -3.40
CA ASP A 87 -5.54 -15.98 -4.26
C ASP A 87 -6.83 -15.18 -4.48
N ALA A 88 -7.35 -14.54 -3.44
CA ALA A 88 -8.52 -13.69 -3.52
C ALA A 88 -8.27 -12.45 -4.40
N SER A 89 -7.08 -11.84 -4.30
CA SER A 89 -6.67 -10.71 -5.13
C SER A 89 -6.58 -11.10 -6.61
N VAL A 90 -5.96 -12.25 -6.91
CA VAL A 90 -5.88 -12.78 -8.27
C VAL A 90 -7.26 -13.04 -8.85
N GLY A 91 -8.17 -13.58 -8.04
CA GLY A 91 -9.55 -13.82 -8.44
C GLY A 91 -10.37 -12.55 -8.65
N ALA A 92 -10.05 -11.46 -7.95
CA ALA A 92 -10.81 -10.21 -8.00
C ALA A 92 -10.25 -9.21 -9.01
N PHE A 93 -8.93 -9.02 -9.08
CA PHE A 93 -8.32 -7.95 -9.90
C PHE A 93 -6.86 -8.20 -10.29
N ALA A 94 -6.05 -8.85 -9.47
CA ALA A 94 -4.59 -8.83 -9.60
C ALA A 94 -4.06 -9.65 -10.79
N SER A 95 -4.93 -10.35 -11.53
CA SER A 95 -4.58 -10.96 -12.83
C SER A 95 -4.34 -9.91 -13.93
N GLU A 96 -4.92 -8.70 -13.77
CA GLU A 96 -4.88 -7.66 -14.81
C GLU A 96 -4.59 -6.25 -14.25
N THR A 97 -4.87 -5.99 -12.96
CA THR A 97 -4.60 -4.71 -12.30
C THR A 97 -3.36 -4.81 -11.41
N PRO A 98 -2.34 -3.95 -11.59
CA PRO A 98 -1.13 -3.97 -10.78
C PRO A 98 -1.37 -3.69 -9.29
N ILE A 99 -0.50 -4.24 -8.44
CA ILE A 99 -0.48 -3.98 -7.00
C ILE A 99 0.72 -3.11 -6.66
N LEU A 100 0.50 -2.04 -5.91
CA LEU A 100 1.52 -1.34 -5.14
C LEU A 100 1.43 -1.81 -3.69
N TYR A 101 2.50 -2.40 -3.20
CA TYR A 101 2.53 -2.98 -1.88
C TYR A 101 3.21 -2.04 -0.89
N ASN A 102 2.49 -1.65 0.15
CA ASN A 102 2.97 -0.91 1.30
C ASN A 102 2.79 -1.77 2.56
N ARG A 103 3.87 -1.98 3.30
CA ARG A 103 3.87 -2.87 4.46
C ARG A 103 3.20 -2.20 5.66
N GLY A 104 2.40 -2.96 6.42
CA GLY A 104 1.95 -2.60 7.76
C GLY A 104 2.85 -3.19 8.84
N ASN A 105 2.48 -3.00 10.11
CA ASN A 105 3.25 -3.53 11.22
C ASN A 105 3.09 -5.06 11.37
N HIS A 106 1.96 -5.62 10.97
CA HIS A 106 1.76 -7.06 11.03
C HIS A 106 2.61 -7.87 10.03
N GLU A 107 3.00 -7.28 8.91
CA GLU A 107 3.89 -7.93 7.95
C GLU A 107 5.34 -8.04 8.43
N THR A 108 5.69 -7.40 9.53
CA THR A 108 7.01 -7.56 10.18
C THR A 108 7.09 -8.79 11.06
N ARG A 109 5.95 -9.44 11.33
CA ARG A 109 5.77 -10.54 12.27
C ARG A 109 5.72 -11.89 11.56
N GLY A 110 6.15 -12.94 12.28
CA GLY A 110 6.12 -14.32 11.79
C GLY A 110 7.46 -14.78 11.23
N ILE A 111 7.65 -16.11 11.26
CA ILE A 111 8.92 -16.75 10.89
C ILE A 111 9.26 -16.64 9.40
N TYR A 112 8.29 -16.26 8.59
CA TYR A 112 8.45 -16.12 7.13
C TYR A 112 8.46 -14.65 6.66
N ALA A 113 8.47 -13.69 7.59
CA ALA A 113 8.41 -12.25 7.27
C ALA A 113 9.56 -11.79 6.37
N ASP A 114 10.77 -12.35 6.54
CA ASP A 114 11.94 -12.02 5.73
C ASP A 114 11.82 -12.48 4.26
N HIS A 115 10.91 -13.40 3.97
CA HIS A 115 10.63 -13.90 2.61
C HIS A 115 9.55 -13.10 1.87
N LEU A 116 8.89 -12.13 2.51
CA LEU A 116 7.89 -11.29 1.87
C LEU A 116 8.37 -10.63 0.57
N PRO A 117 9.65 -10.21 0.43
CA PRO A 117 10.19 -9.66 -0.82
C PRO A 117 10.19 -10.63 -2.02
N GLU A 118 10.01 -11.92 -1.80
CA GLU A 118 9.88 -12.90 -2.89
C GLU A 118 8.53 -12.77 -3.61
N TYR A 119 7.52 -12.20 -2.93
CA TYR A 119 6.17 -11.95 -3.44
C TYR A 119 5.97 -10.48 -3.81
N PHE A 120 6.48 -9.59 -2.99
CA PHE A 120 6.40 -8.14 -3.16
C PHE A 120 7.80 -7.54 -3.15
N PRO A 121 8.48 -7.52 -4.31
CA PRO A 121 9.88 -7.14 -4.40
C PRO A 121 10.17 -5.74 -3.87
N LYS A 122 11.20 -5.63 -3.07
CA LYS A 122 11.77 -4.35 -2.67
C LYS A 122 12.41 -3.68 -3.88
N VAL A 123 12.07 -2.43 -4.13
CA VAL A 123 12.73 -1.65 -5.19
C VAL A 123 13.81 -0.78 -4.57
N GLY A 124 15.03 -0.92 -5.06
CA GLY A 124 16.18 -0.27 -4.44
C GLY A 124 16.58 -0.86 -3.08
N GLY A 125 16.03 -2.04 -2.71
CA GLY A 125 16.32 -2.70 -1.44
C GLY A 125 15.39 -2.34 -0.28
N ASN A 126 14.46 -1.39 -0.47
CA ASN A 126 13.57 -0.88 0.57
C ASN A 126 12.10 -1.13 0.25
N TYR A 127 11.24 -1.14 1.28
CA TYR A 127 9.80 -1.18 1.11
C TYR A 127 9.21 0.21 0.82
N TYR A 128 9.81 1.29 1.35
CA TYR A 128 9.41 2.66 1.04
C TYR A 128 9.85 3.09 -0.36
N LYS A 129 9.03 3.91 -1.03
CA LYS A 129 9.26 4.23 -2.43
C LYS A 129 8.42 5.40 -2.92
N LEU A 130 8.95 6.13 -3.89
CA LEU A 130 8.19 7.06 -4.72
C LEU A 130 7.79 6.40 -6.04
N TYR A 131 6.50 6.42 -6.35
CA TYR A 131 5.98 6.11 -7.67
C TYR A 131 5.45 7.38 -8.33
N MET A 132 5.84 7.58 -9.58
CA MET A 132 5.23 8.61 -10.41
C MET A 132 4.23 7.98 -11.37
N ALA A 133 2.97 8.42 -11.26
CA ALA A 133 1.91 8.06 -12.20
C ALA A 133 1.55 9.33 -12.99
N GLY A 134 2.13 9.48 -14.18
CA GLY A 134 2.11 10.76 -14.87
C GLY A 134 2.76 11.85 -14.03
N SER A 135 2.01 12.90 -13.71
CA SER A 135 2.44 13.97 -12.81
C SER A 135 1.97 13.79 -11.34
N VAL A 136 1.40 12.64 -11.00
CA VAL A 136 0.97 12.33 -9.61
C VAL A 136 2.07 11.58 -8.89
N ALA A 137 2.53 12.12 -7.77
CA ALA A 137 3.47 11.47 -6.87
C ALA A 137 2.70 10.63 -5.83
N VAL A 138 2.94 9.32 -5.83
CA VAL A 138 2.43 8.38 -4.83
C VAL A 138 3.61 7.90 -3.99
N LEU A 139 3.69 8.42 -2.78
CA LEU A 139 4.77 8.16 -1.83
C LEU A 139 4.35 7.06 -0.87
N LEU A 140 4.95 5.89 -0.98
CA LEU A 140 4.78 4.78 -0.06
C LEU A 140 5.82 4.87 1.04
N LEU A 141 5.36 4.91 2.31
CA LEU A 141 6.20 4.94 3.50
C LEU A 141 5.95 3.71 4.36
N ASP A 142 7.01 3.12 4.85
CA ASP A 142 6.96 1.92 5.68
C ASP A 142 6.94 2.31 7.16
N CYS A 143 5.92 1.86 7.88
CA CYS A 143 5.82 2.16 9.31
C CYS A 143 6.80 1.34 10.17
N GLY A 144 7.34 0.24 9.65
CA GLY A 144 7.99 -0.75 10.50
C GLY A 144 6.98 -1.34 11.50
N GLU A 145 7.37 -1.46 12.75
CA GLU A 145 6.53 -2.00 13.83
C GLU A 145 6.02 -0.88 14.75
N ASP A 146 4.86 -1.06 15.36
CA ASP A 146 4.23 -0.09 16.27
C ASP A 146 4.82 -0.12 17.69
N LYS A 147 5.48 -1.23 18.08
CA LYS A 147 6.10 -1.44 19.40
C LYS A 147 7.57 -0.97 19.41
N PRO A 148 8.16 -0.78 20.60
CA PRO A 148 9.58 -0.48 20.73
C PRO A 148 10.44 -1.69 20.36
N ASP A 149 11.67 -1.44 19.89
CA ASP A 149 12.63 -2.50 19.51
C ASP A 149 12.93 -3.50 20.63
N SER A 150 12.77 -3.06 21.89
CA SER A 150 12.94 -3.91 23.09
C SER A 150 11.75 -4.80 23.40
N ASP A 151 10.66 -4.77 22.61
CA ASP A 151 9.45 -5.54 22.89
C ASP A 151 9.72 -7.04 22.82
N ILE A 152 9.04 -7.79 23.70
CA ILE A 152 9.17 -9.26 23.81
C ILE A 152 8.73 -9.98 22.54
N GLU A 153 7.83 -9.38 21.75
CA GLU A 153 7.36 -9.93 20.49
C GLU A 153 8.48 -10.13 19.47
N TYR A 154 9.56 -9.35 19.59
CA TYR A 154 10.78 -9.45 18.77
C TYR A 154 11.96 -10.01 19.56
N GLY A 155 11.72 -10.59 20.72
CA GLY A 155 12.80 -11.05 21.61
C GLY A 155 13.74 -9.95 22.06
N GLY A 156 13.32 -8.67 21.99
CA GLY A 156 14.15 -7.50 22.27
C GLY A 156 15.24 -7.25 21.23
N LEU A 157 15.08 -7.78 20.02
CA LEU A 157 16.06 -7.70 18.91
C LEU A 157 15.56 -6.88 17.72
N GLY A 158 14.49 -6.10 17.88
CA GLY A 158 14.00 -5.19 16.84
C GLY A 158 15.06 -4.14 16.48
N ALA A 159 14.99 -3.63 15.25
CA ALA A 159 15.84 -2.53 14.76
C ALA A 159 15.01 -1.53 13.94
N TYR A 160 13.73 -1.39 14.27
CA TYR A 160 12.79 -0.54 13.52
C TYR A 160 13.01 0.95 13.75
N ASP A 161 13.59 1.34 14.88
CA ASP A 161 13.93 2.73 15.13
C ASP A 161 15.04 3.19 14.16
N ALA A 162 16.12 2.42 14.03
CA ALA A 162 17.18 2.70 13.07
C ALA A 162 16.68 2.66 11.63
N TYR A 163 15.79 1.70 11.30
CA TYR A 163 15.17 1.59 9.99
C TYR A 163 14.36 2.84 9.61
N ARG A 164 13.54 3.38 10.54
CA ARG A 164 12.79 4.62 10.33
C ARG A 164 13.69 5.85 10.19
N GLU A 165 14.84 5.88 10.88
CA GLU A 165 15.84 6.94 10.70
C GLU A 165 16.46 6.92 9.31
N GLU A 166 16.79 5.74 8.78
CA GLU A 166 17.26 5.55 7.39
C GLU A 166 16.20 5.99 6.38
N GLU A 167 14.95 5.59 6.61
CA GLU A 167 13.82 6.00 5.76
C GLU A 167 13.60 7.51 5.80
N ALA A 168 13.70 8.15 6.97
CA ALA A 168 13.60 9.60 7.09
C ALA A 168 14.71 10.34 6.33
N ALA A 169 15.92 9.78 6.27
CA ALA A 169 17.01 10.33 5.48
C ALA A 169 16.66 10.26 3.97
N TRP A 170 16.22 9.10 3.50
CA TRP A 170 15.74 8.92 2.13
C TRP A 170 14.54 9.83 1.80
N LEU A 171 13.59 9.97 2.73
CA LEU A 171 12.42 10.81 2.55
C LEU A 171 12.79 12.28 2.32
N ARG A 172 13.77 12.81 3.09
CA ARG A 172 14.28 14.18 2.88
C ARG A 172 14.83 14.40 1.47
N GLU A 173 15.60 13.44 0.97
CA GLU A 173 16.15 13.49 -0.39
C GLU A 173 15.03 13.39 -1.44
N THR A 174 14.08 12.49 -1.21
CA THR A 174 12.97 12.24 -2.13
C THR A 174 12.06 13.47 -2.28
N VAL A 175 11.62 14.08 -1.17
CA VAL A 175 10.75 15.28 -1.26
C VAL A 175 11.50 16.51 -1.79
N ALA A 176 12.83 16.54 -1.70
CA ALA A 176 13.67 17.58 -2.30
C ALA A 176 13.95 17.35 -3.79
N SER A 177 13.64 16.19 -4.34
CA SER A 177 13.87 15.87 -5.74
C SER A 177 13.02 16.76 -6.67
N GLU A 178 13.51 17.01 -7.87
CA GLU A 178 12.79 17.77 -8.88
C GLU A 178 11.50 17.07 -9.31
N GLU A 179 11.55 15.75 -9.42
CA GLU A 179 10.43 14.90 -9.77
C GLU A 179 9.27 15.05 -8.77
N PHE A 180 9.54 14.96 -7.48
CA PHE A 180 8.53 15.12 -6.44
C PHE A 180 7.99 16.55 -6.35
N ARG A 181 8.87 17.56 -6.40
CA ARG A 181 8.46 18.96 -6.30
C ARG A 181 7.61 19.45 -7.46
N ASN A 182 7.83 18.90 -8.65
CA ASN A 182 7.07 19.26 -9.86
C ASN A 182 5.79 18.44 -10.02
N ALA A 183 5.49 17.53 -9.10
CA ALA A 183 4.27 16.75 -9.15
C ALA A 183 3.02 17.66 -9.02
N SER A 184 1.98 17.33 -9.78
CA SER A 184 0.69 18.04 -9.72
C SER A 184 -0.15 17.62 -8.52
N ALA A 185 0.06 16.42 -8.00
CA ALA A 185 -0.55 15.92 -6.78
C ALA A 185 0.45 15.06 -6.00
N ARG A 186 0.38 15.10 -4.68
CA ARG A 186 1.28 14.38 -3.76
C ARG A 186 0.46 13.63 -2.72
N ILE A 187 0.41 12.31 -2.89
CA ILE A 187 -0.35 11.39 -2.04
C ILE A 187 0.63 10.55 -1.24
N VAL A 188 0.43 10.48 0.06
CA VAL A 188 1.20 9.61 0.96
C VAL A 188 0.36 8.40 1.34
N LEU A 189 0.91 7.21 1.18
CA LEU A 189 0.40 5.95 1.75
C LEU A 189 1.34 5.57 2.90
N LEU A 190 0.80 5.57 4.11
CA LEU A 190 1.49 5.11 5.31
C LEU A 190 0.47 4.37 6.18
N HIS A 191 0.75 3.12 6.50
CA HIS A 191 -0.20 2.28 7.24
C HIS A 191 -0.59 2.90 8.57
N ILE A 192 0.38 3.27 9.40
CA ILE A 192 0.16 3.93 10.70
C ILE A 192 -0.09 5.43 10.48
N PRO A 193 -1.25 5.98 10.85
CA PRO A 193 -1.55 7.40 10.67
C PRO A 193 -0.70 8.29 11.56
N LEU A 194 -0.32 9.47 11.06
CA LEU A 194 0.39 10.48 11.83
C LEU A 194 -0.59 11.46 12.52
N GLY A 195 -0.19 11.97 13.67
CA GLY A 195 -0.85 13.09 14.35
C GLY A 195 -1.48 12.76 15.69
N ASN A 196 -1.91 11.52 15.95
CA ASN A 196 -2.67 11.15 17.15
C ASN A 196 -2.24 9.83 17.79
N GLY A 197 -1.11 9.27 17.40
CA GLY A 197 -0.64 8.00 17.92
C GLY A 197 -0.06 8.10 19.33
N THR A 198 -0.19 7.02 20.09
CA THR A 198 0.31 6.90 21.47
C THR A 198 1.31 5.76 21.64
N TRP A 199 1.42 4.89 20.64
CA TRP A 199 2.39 3.78 20.62
C TRP A 199 3.76 4.29 20.20
N HIS A 200 4.81 3.56 20.56
CA HIS A 200 6.20 3.95 20.28
C HIS A 200 6.43 4.23 18.78
N GLY A 201 6.02 3.31 17.89
CA GLY A 201 6.18 3.47 16.45
C GLY A 201 5.49 4.71 15.90
N ASN A 202 4.24 5.01 16.36
CA ASN A 202 3.55 6.24 15.96
C ASN A 202 4.34 7.49 16.36
N ILE A 203 4.80 7.55 17.62
CA ILE A 203 5.53 8.71 18.15
C ILE A 203 6.82 8.90 17.35
N HIS A 204 7.57 7.83 17.12
CA HIS A 204 8.83 7.89 16.40
C HIS A 204 8.65 8.28 14.92
N LEU A 205 7.61 7.75 14.25
CA LEU A 205 7.22 8.20 12.90
C LEU A 205 6.87 9.69 12.88
N GLU A 206 6.10 10.17 13.85
CA GLU A 206 5.76 11.59 13.94
C GLU A 206 7.00 12.47 14.11
N GLU A 207 7.91 12.10 15.01
CA GLU A 207 9.15 12.84 15.26
C GLU A 207 10.04 12.92 14.01
N LEU A 208 10.11 11.85 13.23
CA LEU A 208 10.99 11.77 12.06
C LEU A 208 10.34 12.33 10.79
N PHE A 209 9.06 12.00 10.51
CA PHE A 209 8.44 12.25 9.22
C PHE A 209 7.65 13.55 9.15
N LEU A 210 7.00 13.99 10.25
CA LEU A 210 6.20 15.22 10.21
C LEU A 210 7.02 16.47 9.86
N PRO A 211 8.25 16.68 10.38
CA PRO A 211 9.06 17.84 9.99
C PRO A 211 9.37 17.88 8.49
N ILE A 212 9.43 16.71 7.83
CA ILE A 212 9.72 16.59 6.41
C ILE A 212 8.44 16.78 5.59
N LEU A 213 7.38 16.01 5.92
CA LEU A 213 6.14 16.01 5.17
C LEU A 213 5.35 17.32 5.28
N ASN A 214 5.44 18.02 6.42
CA ASN A 214 4.79 19.30 6.61
C ASN A 214 5.29 20.41 5.66
N ASP A 215 6.50 20.28 5.15
CA ASP A 215 7.09 21.22 4.20
C ASP A 215 7.11 20.68 2.76
N ALA A 216 6.42 19.56 2.51
CA ALA A 216 6.44 18.84 1.23
C ALA A 216 5.16 19.00 0.38
N ASP A 217 4.27 19.95 0.73
CA ASP A 217 3.01 20.23 0.02
C ASP A 217 2.14 18.99 -0.22
N ILE A 218 2.06 18.09 0.76
CA ILE A 218 1.24 16.88 0.68
C ILE A 218 -0.24 17.25 0.56
N ASP A 219 -0.94 16.69 -0.43
CA ASP A 219 -2.38 16.90 -0.63
C ASP A 219 -3.22 16.05 0.30
N VAL A 220 -2.85 14.79 0.51
CA VAL A 220 -3.51 13.87 1.45
C VAL A 220 -2.59 12.73 1.87
N MET A 221 -2.72 12.28 3.11
CA MET A 221 -2.20 11.00 3.60
C MET A 221 -3.36 10.01 3.77
N LEU A 222 -3.19 8.79 3.26
CA LEU A 222 -4.13 7.69 3.37
C LEU A 222 -3.53 6.61 4.26
N SER A 223 -4.25 6.21 5.30
CA SER A 223 -3.77 5.29 6.35
C SER A 223 -4.82 4.24 6.72
N GLY A 224 -4.41 3.24 7.49
CA GLY A 224 -5.24 2.20 8.10
C GLY A 224 -4.96 2.06 9.59
N HIS A 225 -4.57 0.84 10.05
CA HIS A 225 -4.06 0.51 11.37
C HIS A 225 -5.06 0.60 12.52
N THR A 226 -5.88 1.64 12.56
CA THR A 226 -6.78 1.88 13.71
C THR A 226 -8.05 1.04 13.66
N HIS A 227 -8.31 0.35 12.55
CA HIS A 227 -9.55 -0.39 12.26
C HIS A 227 -10.82 0.45 12.33
N ARG A 228 -10.70 1.77 12.34
CA ARG A 228 -11.82 2.71 12.44
C ARG A 228 -11.63 3.86 11.46
N TYR A 229 -12.70 4.16 10.76
CA TYR A 229 -12.70 5.36 9.94
C TYR A 229 -12.46 6.61 10.79
N SER A 230 -11.55 7.47 10.32
CA SER A 230 -11.44 8.84 10.81
C SER A 230 -10.90 9.77 9.74
N PHE A 231 -11.27 11.05 9.86
CA PHE A 231 -10.75 12.12 9.02
C PHE A 231 -10.21 13.24 9.89
N HIS A 232 -8.97 13.59 9.67
CA HIS A 232 -8.27 14.66 10.38
C HIS A 232 -7.89 15.74 9.37
N PRO A 233 -8.55 16.90 9.39
CA PRO A 233 -8.15 18.02 8.54
C PRO A 233 -6.78 18.53 8.94
N ALA A 234 -6.11 19.21 8.00
CA ALA A 234 -4.83 19.88 8.28
C ALA A 234 -4.93 20.81 9.50
N ASN A 235 -3.88 20.82 10.30
CA ASN A 235 -3.78 21.64 11.52
C ASN A 235 -2.32 22.07 11.75
N ASP A 236 -2.04 22.75 12.88
CA ASP A 236 -0.69 23.25 13.18
C ASP A 236 0.35 22.14 13.36
N LYS A 237 -0.06 20.95 13.83
CA LYS A 237 0.82 19.79 14.02
C LYS A 237 1.03 19.01 12.72
N VAL A 238 -0.05 18.77 11.98
CA VAL A 238 -0.05 18.03 10.70
C VAL A 238 -0.65 18.92 9.63
N ARG A 239 0.19 19.48 8.75
CA ARG A 239 -0.22 20.52 7.78
C ARG A 239 -0.91 20.00 6.52
N PHE A 240 -1.28 18.74 6.51
CA PHE A 240 -2.02 18.07 5.43
C PHE A 240 -3.15 17.21 6.01
N PRO A 241 -4.20 16.95 5.24
CA PRO A 241 -5.27 16.07 5.70
C PRO A 241 -4.82 14.63 5.80
N VAL A 242 -5.30 13.91 6.83
CA VAL A 242 -5.08 12.48 7.03
C VAL A 242 -6.43 11.77 7.01
N LEU A 243 -6.61 10.85 6.09
CA LEU A 243 -7.79 10.00 5.96
C LEU A 243 -7.42 8.58 6.36
N VAL A 244 -8.04 8.09 7.43
CA VAL A 244 -7.86 6.73 7.93
C VAL A 244 -9.04 5.89 7.49
N ASN A 245 -8.77 4.85 6.72
CA ASN A 245 -9.77 3.86 6.35
C ASN A 245 -9.91 2.81 7.45
N ASP A 246 -11.12 2.25 7.61
CA ASP A 246 -11.34 1.14 8.54
C ASP A 246 -10.97 -0.22 7.92
N ASN A 247 -11.13 -1.29 8.70
CA ASN A 247 -10.86 -2.66 8.27
C ASN A 247 -12.10 -3.38 7.68
N ALA A 248 -13.15 -2.63 7.38
CA ALA A 248 -14.43 -3.15 6.89
C ALA A 248 -14.88 -2.49 5.58
N SER A 249 -14.04 -1.68 4.96
CA SER A 249 -14.34 -0.92 3.76
C SER A 249 -13.16 -0.87 2.80
N LEU A 250 -13.45 -0.42 1.58
CA LEU A 250 -12.49 -0.20 0.51
C LEU A 250 -12.45 1.30 0.21
N LEU A 251 -11.26 1.86 0.10
CA LEU A 251 -11.08 3.25 -0.30
C LEU A 251 -10.75 3.33 -1.79
N LYS A 252 -11.51 4.11 -2.56
CA LYS A 252 -11.22 4.45 -3.95
C LYS A 252 -10.85 5.92 -4.06
N CYS A 253 -9.74 6.20 -4.72
CA CYS A 253 -9.27 7.54 -5.00
C CYS A 253 -9.25 7.81 -6.49
N ASP A 254 -9.78 8.97 -6.88
CA ASP A 254 -9.71 9.51 -8.22
C ASP A 254 -9.00 10.86 -8.17
N VAL A 255 -7.93 11.02 -8.94
CA VAL A 255 -7.20 12.28 -9.13
C VAL A 255 -7.59 12.82 -10.49
N GLY A 256 -7.98 14.07 -10.55
CA GLY A 256 -8.37 14.74 -11.78
C GLY A 256 -9.12 16.04 -11.49
N ASP A 257 -9.37 16.86 -12.50
CA ASP A 257 -10.12 18.12 -12.37
C ASP A 257 -9.62 19.05 -11.24
N GLY A 258 -8.30 19.04 -10.97
CA GLY A 258 -7.68 19.87 -9.94
C GLY A 258 -7.94 19.42 -8.49
N LYS A 259 -8.35 18.19 -8.27
CA LYS A 259 -8.60 17.64 -6.95
C LYS A 259 -8.34 16.13 -6.85
N ILE A 260 -8.24 15.63 -5.63
CA ILE A 260 -8.32 14.22 -5.30
C ILE A 260 -9.69 13.97 -4.69
N THR A 261 -10.43 13.00 -5.21
CA THR A 261 -11.70 12.55 -4.63
C THR A 261 -11.52 11.18 -4.02
N ALA A 262 -11.65 11.08 -2.70
CA ALA A 262 -11.56 9.83 -1.96
C ALA A 262 -12.95 9.35 -1.52
N ARG A 263 -13.36 8.15 -1.92
CA ARG A 263 -14.65 7.54 -1.57
C ARG A 263 -14.42 6.23 -0.83
N ILE A 264 -15.10 6.07 0.30
CA ILE A 264 -15.06 4.84 1.09
C ILE A 264 -16.33 4.04 0.79
N TYR A 265 -16.12 2.80 0.34
CA TYR A 265 -17.18 1.85 -0.02
C TYR A 265 -17.30 0.80 1.07
N GLY A 266 -18.49 0.70 1.66
CA GLY A 266 -18.83 -0.39 2.56
C GLY A 266 -19.08 -1.73 1.83
N PRO A 267 -19.32 -2.81 2.57
CA PRO A 267 -19.49 -4.17 2.01
C PRO A 267 -20.63 -4.30 1.00
N GLU A 268 -21.65 -3.46 1.12
CA GLU A 268 -22.82 -3.42 0.22
C GLU A 268 -22.53 -2.63 -1.09
N GLY A 269 -21.30 -2.14 -1.28
CA GLY A 269 -20.95 -1.29 -2.41
C GLY A 269 -21.48 0.14 -2.33
N THR A 270 -22.01 0.54 -1.16
CA THR A 270 -22.48 1.90 -0.93
C THR A 270 -21.34 2.81 -0.49
N VAL A 271 -21.30 4.04 -1.00
CA VAL A 271 -20.35 5.05 -0.52
C VAL A 271 -20.82 5.53 0.86
N THR A 272 -20.01 5.23 1.88
CA THR A 272 -20.28 5.62 3.27
C THR A 272 -19.71 7.00 3.59
N HIS A 273 -18.56 7.33 3.01
CA HIS A 273 -17.88 8.62 3.18
C HIS A 273 -17.27 9.08 1.85
N SER A 274 -17.21 10.39 1.67
CA SER A 274 -16.56 11.00 0.49
C SER A 274 -15.86 12.29 0.90
N HIS A 275 -14.63 12.45 0.45
CA HIS A 275 -13.82 13.64 0.69
C HIS A 275 -13.24 14.15 -0.63
N GLU A 276 -13.12 15.47 -0.73
CA GLU A 276 -12.44 16.12 -1.85
C GLU A 276 -11.28 16.97 -1.31
N PHE A 277 -10.11 16.82 -1.90
CA PHE A 277 -8.91 17.55 -1.57
C PHE A 277 -8.47 18.34 -2.79
N PRO A 278 -8.63 19.68 -2.78
CA PRO A 278 -8.08 20.52 -3.85
C PRO A 278 -6.57 20.35 -3.95
N LEU A 279 -6.03 20.23 -5.16
CA LEU A 279 -4.58 20.16 -5.38
C LEU A 279 -3.93 21.51 -5.03
N LYS A 280 -2.71 21.43 -4.47
CA LYS A 280 -1.92 22.59 -4.04
C LYS A 280 -1.09 23.18 -5.16
#